data_01d9d4cf035f69d392448207b8582c3d
#
_entry.id   01d9d4cf035f69d392448207b8582c3d
#
_cell.length_a   1.000
_cell.length_b   1.000
_cell.length_c   1.000
_cell.angle_alpha   90.00
_cell.angle_beta   90.00
_cell.angle_gamma   90.00
#
_symmetry.space_group_name_H-M   'P 1'
#
loop_
_entity.id
_entity.type
_entity.pdbx_description
1 polymer ?
#
loop_
_entity_poly.entity_id
_entity_poly.type
_entity_poly.pdbx_seq_one_letter_code
_entity_poly.pdbx_strand_id
1 'polypeptide(L)'
;MIASRQAGRIVGLLLAAGALAGCWESKNPGYQGWVEADMIFVSPDEPGRVVKLNVREGDRVEVGAPLYAVDDDLQKADLNQSNATLANAQQAYDRAAALSKTGSGTQANYDTALANLRVAEARVNTSQTRLERRRMKAPIAGAIQQIYFREGETVAAQRPVISILPPGNMKVRFYVPEPELPKMKVDEDVRVTCDGCPGDIAGKVYFIATTA
;
A
#
# COMPACT_ATOMS: atom_id res chain seq x y z
N MET A 1 11.83 80.59 28.11
CA MET A 1 10.77 79.57 28.14
C MET A 1 10.59 78.74 26.82
N ILE A 2 11.42 78.89 25.82
CA ILE A 2 11.26 78.19 24.52
C ILE A 2 12.15 76.89 24.44
N ALA A 3 13.29 76.88 25.15
CA ALA A 3 14.25 75.76 25.08
C ALA A 3 13.80 74.48 25.77
N SER A 4 12.94 74.56 26.82
CA SER A 4 12.46 73.35 27.54
C SER A 4 11.40 72.52 26.78
N ARG A 5 10.67 73.17 25.88
CA ARG A 5 9.66 72.52 25.08
C ARG A 5 10.24 71.69 23.90
N GLN A 6 11.41 72.06 23.41
CA GLN A 6 12.06 71.30 22.31
C GLN A 6 12.80 70.07 22.84
N ALA A 7 13.39 70.12 24.02
CA ALA A 7 14.03 68.96 24.64
C ALA A 7 13.04 67.81 24.92
N GLY A 8 11.82 68.13 25.40
CA GLY A 8 10.77 67.13 25.63
C GLY A 8 10.28 66.44 24.37
N ARG A 9 10.24 67.14 23.21
CA ARG A 9 9.85 66.59 21.91
C ARG A 9 10.90 65.62 21.29
N ILE A 10 12.19 65.95 21.50
CA ILE A 10 13.31 65.12 21.02
C ILE A 10 13.41 63.85 21.86
N VAL A 11 13.20 63.90 23.16
CA VAL A 11 13.17 62.69 24.02
C VAL A 11 11.97 61.80 23.71
N GLY A 12 10.78 62.37 23.43
CA GLY A 12 9.61 61.62 23.02
C GLY A 12 9.77 60.93 21.66
N LEU A 13 10.46 61.55 20.68
CA LEU A 13 10.75 60.96 19.39
C LEU A 13 11.78 59.81 19.48
N LEU A 14 12.77 59.92 20.33
CA LEU A 14 13.79 58.89 20.58
C LEU A 14 13.20 57.64 21.30
N LEU A 15 12.26 57.85 22.23
CA LEU A 15 11.54 56.76 22.88
C LEU A 15 10.57 56.06 21.95
N ALA A 16 9.92 56.77 21.03
CA ALA A 16 9.02 56.15 20.00
C ALA A 16 9.83 55.37 18.95
N ALA A 17 11.04 55.82 18.56
CA ALA A 17 11.92 55.10 17.64
C ALA A 17 12.50 53.81 18.26
N GLY A 18 12.75 53.79 19.57
CA GLY A 18 13.20 52.61 20.31
C GLY A 18 12.14 51.50 20.41
N ALA A 19 10.85 51.88 20.48
CA ALA A 19 9.76 50.90 20.54
C ALA A 19 9.49 50.17 19.20
N LEU A 20 9.91 50.75 18.08
CA LEU A 20 9.78 50.11 16.74
C LEU A 20 10.94 49.16 16.39
N ALA A 21 12.04 49.16 17.12
CA ALA A 21 13.20 48.31 16.88
C ALA A 21 13.05 46.88 17.48
N GLY A 22 12.02 46.64 18.33
CA GLY A 22 11.83 45.39 19.05
C GLY A 22 11.17 44.25 18.28
N CYS A 23 10.78 44.44 17.02
CA CYS A 23 10.03 43.43 16.24
C CYS A 23 10.84 42.68 15.17
N TRP A 24 12.16 42.75 15.21
CA TRP A 24 12.97 42.00 14.23
C TRP A 24 13.67 40.80 14.87
N GLU A 25 12.89 39.94 15.46
CA GLU A 25 13.32 38.57 15.70
C GLU A 25 12.94 37.74 14.48
N SER A 26 13.83 37.64 13.50
CA SER A 26 13.72 36.69 12.43
C SER A 26 13.97 35.31 13.02
N LYS A 27 12.97 34.73 13.70
CA LYS A 27 12.89 33.27 13.78
C LYS A 27 12.89 32.80 12.35
N ASN A 28 13.92 32.04 12.00
CA ASN A 28 13.93 31.29 10.73
C ASN A 28 12.63 30.47 10.70
N PRO A 29 11.59 30.84 9.92
CA PRO A 29 10.27 30.24 10.06
C PRO A 29 10.27 28.88 9.42
N GLY A 30 11.20 28.02 9.59
CA GLY A 30 11.23 26.67 9.02
C GLY A 30 10.48 26.54 7.68
N TYR A 31 10.68 25.49 6.97
CA TYR A 31 9.89 25.21 5.77
C TYR A 31 8.54 24.61 6.16
N GLN A 32 7.46 25.09 5.56
CA GLN A 32 6.13 24.53 5.77
C GLN A 32 5.94 23.29 4.91
N GLY A 33 5.31 22.27 5.48
CA GLY A 33 5.06 21.01 4.82
C GLY A 33 3.88 20.27 5.44
N TRP A 34 3.62 19.08 4.91
CA TRP A 34 2.59 18.18 5.43
C TRP A 34 3.09 16.74 5.45
N VAL A 35 2.44 15.96 6.30
CA VAL A 35 2.71 14.52 6.40
C VAL A 35 1.96 13.79 5.30
N GLU A 36 2.65 12.95 4.56
CA GLU A 36 2.10 12.01 3.59
C GLU A 36 2.37 10.57 4.04
N ALA A 37 1.53 9.66 3.57
CA ALA A 37 1.67 8.24 3.84
C ALA A 37 1.60 7.46 2.52
N ASP A 38 2.62 6.65 2.25
CA ASP A 38 2.62 5.74 1.10
C ASP A 38 1.90 4.44 1.50
N MET A 39 0.62 4.37 1.17
CA MET A 39 -0.24 3.23 1.49
C MET A 39 -0.14 2.13 0.44
N ILE A 40 -0.27 0.89 0.89
CA ILE A 40 -0.42 -0.28 0.02
C ILE A 40 -1.91 -0.60 -0.09
N PHE A 41 -2.40 -0.65 -1.32
CA PHE A 41 -3.79 -0.95 -1.61
C PHE A 41 -3.97 -2.42 -1.94
N VAL A 42 -4.93 -3.07 -1.27
CA VAL A 42 -5.26 -4.47 -1.51
C VAL A 42 -6.59 -4.54 -2.24
N SER A 43 -6.56 -5.10 -3.44
CA SER A 43 -7.69 -5.23 -4.36
C SER A 43 -7.84 -6.67 -4.85
N PRO A 44 -9.05 -7.12 -5.20
CA PRO A 44 -9.25 -8.43 -5.80
C PRO A 44 -8.82 -8.44 -7.26
N ASP A 45 -8.28 -9.57 -7.74
CA ASP A 45 -7.90 -9.77 -9.14
C ASP A 45 -9.13 -9.88 -10.06
N GLU A 46 -10.23 -10.46 -9.56
CA GLU A 46 -11.49 -10.66 -10.27
C GLU A 46 -12.64 -9.99 -9.50
N PRO A 47 -13.69 -9.52 -10.20
CA PRO A 47 -14.83 -8.91 -9.54
C PRO A 47 -15.56 -9.92 -8.66
N GLY A 48 -16.23 -9.42 -7.61
CA GLY A 48 -17.04 -10.25 -6.72
C GLY A 48 -17.64 -9.46 -5.59
N ARG A 49 -18.58 -10.09 -4.88
CA ARG A 49 -19.18 -9.52 -3.67
C ARG A 49 -18.29 -9.82 -2.46
N VAL A 50 -18.02 -8.82 -1.65
CA VAL A 50 -17.34 -9.00 -0.36
C VAL A 50 -18.26 -9.82 0.57
N VAL A 51 -17.83 -11.01 0.94
CA VAL A 51 -18.64 -11.91 1.81
C VAL A 51 -18.17 -11.84 3.26
N LYS A 52 -16.92 -11.43 3.49
CA LYS A 52 -16.37 -11.34 4.84
C LYS A 52 -15.25 -10.32 4.91
N LEU A 53 -15.25 -9.50 5.97
CA LEU A 53 -14.14 -8.67 6.42
C LEU A 53 -13.58 -9.26 7.72
N ASN A 54 -12.26 -9.49 7.77
CA ASN A 54 -11.61 -10.08 8.94
C ASN A 54 -10.86 -9.04 9.78
N VAL A 55 -10.83 -7.78 9.36
CA VAL A 55 -10.09 -6.68 9.98
C VAL A 55 -10.96 -5.44 10.06
N ARG A 56 -10.56 -4.51 10.93
CA ARG A 56 -11.16 -3.18 11.13
C ARG A 56 -10.12 -2.10 10.89
N GLU A 57 -10.59 -0.88 10.63
CA GLU A 57 -9.72 0.29 10.59
C GLU A 57 -9.00 0.47 11.94
N GLY A 58 -7.70 0.72 11.87
CA GLY A 58 -6.81 0.79 13.04
C GLY A 58 -6.16 -0.52 13.46
N ASP A 59 -6.63 -1.68 12.98
CA ASP A 59 -6.01 -2.97 13.29
C ASP A 59 -4.58 -3.05 12.74
N ARG A 60 -3.70 -3.75 13.46
CA ARG A 60 -2.36 -4.11 12.97
C ARG A 60 -2.38 -5.52 12.42
N VAL A 61 -1.81 -5.70 11.24
CA VAL A 61 -1.74 -6.99 10.56
C VAL A 61 -0.30 -7.36 10.25
N GLU A 62 -0.02 -8.65 10.32
CA GLU A 62 1.22 -9.26 9.87
C GLU A 62 1.09 -9.74 8.41
N VAL A 63 2.23 -9.99 7.76
CA VAL A 63 2.25 -10.58 6.42
C VAL A 63 1.49 -11.91 6.40
N GLY A 64 0.59 -12.07 5.43
CA GLY A 64 -0.24 -13.28 5.29
C GLY A 64 -1.50 -13.31 6.15
N ALA A 65 -1.72 -12.32 7.03
CA ALA A 65 -2.96 -12.22 7.81
C ALA A 65 -4.19 -12.12 6.90
N PRO A 66 -5.30 -12.81 7.20
CA PRO A 66 -6.51 -12.74 6.38
C PRO A 66 -7.15 -11.35 6.50
N LEU A 67 -7.41 -10.70 5.37
CA LEU A 67 -8.01 -9.37 5.32
C LEU A 67 -9.50 -9.44 5.02
N TYR A 68 -9.84 -9.99 3.88
CA TYR A 68 -11.23 -10.15 3.44
C TYR A 68 -11.36 -11.31 2.46
N ALA A 69 -12.61 -11.74 2.24
CA ALA A 69 -12.96 -12.74 1.25
C ALA A 69 -14.04 -12.19 0.32
N VAL A 70 -13.93 -12.54 -0.96
CA VAL A 70 -14.96 -12.33 -1.96
C VAL A 70 -15.64 -13.66 -2.29
N ASP A 71 -16.88 -13.58 -2.80
CA ASP A 71 -17.68 -14.74 -3.20
C ASP A 71 -16.86 -15.71 -4.08
N ASP A 72 -16.79 -16.96 -3.70
CA ASP A 72 -15.92 -17.99 -4.28
C ASP A 72 -16.68 -19.20 -4.85
N ASP A 73 -18.02 -19.11 -4.97
CA ASP A 73 -18.86 -20.27 -5.36
C ASP A 73 -18.58 -20.74 -6.78
N LEU A 74 -18.37 -19.80 -7.71
CA LEU A 74 -18.00 -20.16 -9.10
C LEU A 74 -16.64 -20.83 -9.17
N GLN A 75 -15.66 -20.35 -8.41
CA GLN A 75 -14.31 -20.91 -8.39
C GLN A 75 -14.28 -22.28 -7.74
N LYS A 76 -15.11 -22.53 -6.72
CA LYS A 76 -15.31 -23.86 -6.14
C LYS A 76 -15.91 -24.83 -7.15
N ALA A 77 -16.92 -24.39 -7.92
CA ALA A 77 -17.54 -25.22 -8.96
C ALA A 77 -16.53 -25.55 -10.08
N ASP A 78 -15.72 -24.56 -10.53
CA ASP A 78 -14.66 -24.78 -11.53
C ASP A 78 -13.58 -25.74 -11.02
N LEU A 79 -13.16 -25.63 -9.77
CA LEU A 79 -12.23 -26.56 -9.15
C LEU A 79 -12.79 -27.99 -9.09
N ASN A 80 -14.06 -28.15 -8.70
CA ASN A 80 -14.73 -29.45 -8.67
C ASN A 80 -14.79 -30.08 -10.06
N GLN A 81 -15.12 -29.30 -11.10
CA GLN A 81 -15.12 -29.76 -12.49
C GLN A 81 -13.71 -30.18 -12.96
N SER A 82 -12.69 -29.40 -12.62
CA SER A 82 -11.29 -29.68 -12.93
C SER A 82 -10.82 -30.98 -12.27
N ASN A 83 -11.18 -31.18 -10.99
CA ASN A 83 -10.89 -32.43 -10.27
C ASN A 83 -11.56 -33.67 -10.91
N ALA A 84 -12.81 -33.55 -11.34
CA ALA A 84 -13.49 -34.64 -12.05
C ALA A 84 -12.79 -34.98 -13.38
N THR A 85 -12.34 -33.95 -14.12
CA THR A 85 -11.58 -34.13 -15.37
C THR A 85 -10.22 -34.81 -15.10
N LEU A 86 -9.53 -34.42 -14.03
CA LEU A 86 -8.27 -35.04 -13.59
C LEU A 86 -8.47 -36.51 -13.25
N ALA A 87 -9.52 -36.87 -12.51
CA ALA A 87 -9.82 -38.22 -12.15
C ALA A 87 -10.04 -39.11 -13.40
N ASN A 88 -10.77 -38.59 -14.41
CA ASN A 88 -10.97 -39.27 -15.68
C ASN A 88 -9.67 -39.46 -16.48
N ALA A 89 -8.84 -38.42 -16.55
CA ALA A 89 -7.54 -38.45 -17.22
C ALA A 89 -6.58 -39.43 -16.55
N GLN A 90 -6.56 -39.48 -15.22
CA GLN A 90 -5.76 -40.41 -14.45
C GLN A 90 -6.15 -41.85 -14.74
N GLN A 91 -7.46 -42.16 -14.72
CA GLN A 91 -7.95 -43.52 -15.07
C GLN A 91 -7.61 -43.90 -16.50
N ALA A 92 -7.67 -42.98 -17.46
CA ALA A 92 -7.30 -43.23 -18.86
C ALA A 92 -5.79 -43.52 -18.97
N TYR A 93 -4.95 -42.75 -18.27
CA TYR A 93 -3.51 -42.98 -18.21
C TYR A 93 -3.19 -44.34 -17.59
N ASP A 94 -3.79 -44.70 -16.46
CA ASP A 94 -3.55 -45.97 -15.78
C ASP A 94 -3.90 -47.16 -16.67
N ARG A 95 -5.04 -47.09 -17.41
CA ARG A 95 -5.40 -48.12 -18.41
C ARG A 95 -4.38 -48.19 -19.55
N ALA A 96 -3.98 -47.06 -20.14
CA ALA A 96 -3.01 -47.00 -21.23
C ALA A 96 -1.65 -47.53 -20.79
N ALA A 97 -1.19 -47.18 -19.57
CA ALA A 97 0.03 -47.68 -18.99
C ALA A 97 0.03 -49.19 -18.74
N ALA A 98 -1.09 -49.74 -18.26
CA ALA A 98 -1.28 -51.19 -18.10
C ALA A 98 -1.22 -51.94 -19.42
N LEU A 99 -1.94 -51.46 -20.44
CA LEU A 99 -1.96 -52.06 -21.78
C LEU A 99 -0.59 -51.95 -22.48
N SER A 100 0.13 -50.86 -22.33
CA SER A 100 1.49 -50.73 -22.87
C SER A 100 2.46 -51.73 -22.25
N LYS A 101 2.39 -51.95 -20.94
CA LYS A 101 3.23 -52.95 -20.22
C LYS A 101 2.99 -54.40 -20.69
N THR A 102 1.74 -54.75 -21.09
CA THR A 102 1.38 -56.08 -21.58
C THR A 102 1.58 -56.24 -23.09
N GLY A 103 2.08 -55.22 -23.78
CA GLY A 103 2.24 -55.23 -25.24
C GLY A 103 0.92 -55.13 -26.03
N SER A 104 -0.19 -54.91 -25.35
CA SER A 104 -1.53 -54.82 -25.97
C SER A 104 -1.93 -53.36 -26.31
N GLY A 105 -1.14 -52.36 -25.90
CA GLY A 105 -1.36 -50.95 -26.19
C GLY A 105 -0.26 -50.37 -27.08
N THR A 106 -0.58 -49.30 -27.81
CA THR A 106 0.40 -48.56 -28.60
C THR A 106 1.09 -47.50 -27.77
N GLN A 107 2.36 -47.21 -28.08
CA GLN A 107 3.10 -46.14 -27.46
C GLN A 107 2.39 -44.78 -27.63
N ALA A 108 1.83 -44.52 -28.81
CA ALA A 108 1.05 -43.32 -29.10
C ALA A 108 -0.14 -43.10 -28.16
N ASN A 109 -0.86 -44.19 -27.82
CA ASN A 109 -1.98 -44.10 -26.87
C ASN A 109 -1.51 -43.79 -25.45
N TYR A 110 -0.39 -44.37 -25.03
CA TYR A 110 0.24 -44.05 -23.73
C TYR A 110 0.67 -42.59 -23.67
N ASP A 111 1.38 -42.11 -24.69
CA ASP A 111 1.86 -40.75 -24.74
C ASP A 111 0.73 -39.72 -24.76
N THR A 112 -0.35 -40.02 -25.49
CA THR A 112 -1.56 -39.21 -25.51
C THR A 112 -2.25 -39.15 -24.14
N ALA A 113 -2.40 -40.32 -23.49
CA ALA A 113 -3.01 -40.37 -22.14
C ALA A 113 -2.17 -39.62 -21.10
N LEU A 114 -0.84 -39.74 -21.17
CA LEU A 114 0.08 -39.02 -20.33
C LEU A 114 -0.01 -37.50 -20.56
N ALA A 115 -0.07 -37.05 -21.80
CA ALA A 115 -0.23 -35.64 -22.14
C ALA A 115 -1.55 -35.07 -21.58
N ASN A 116 -2.67 -35.84 -21.77
CA ASN A 116 -3.98 -35.43 -21.23
C ASN A 116 -3.99 -35.34 -19.69
N LEU A 117 -3.32 -36.26 -19.01
CA LEU A 117 -3.18 -36.24 -17.57
C LEU A 117 -2.47 -34.94 -17.11
N ARG A 118 -1.34 -34.61 -17.73
CA ARG A 118 -0.57 -33.38 -17.40
C ARG A 118 -1.39 -32.10 -17.63
N VAL A 119 -2.20 -32.06 -18.70
CA VAL A 119 -3.10 -30.95 -18.99
C VAL A 119 -4.16 -30.83 -17.89
N ALA A 120 -4.75 -31.96 -17.46
CA ALA A 120 -5.75 -31.95 -16.39
C ALA A 120 -5.16 -31.53 -15.02
N GLU A 121 -3.96 -31.98 -14.69
CA GLU A 121 -3.22 -31.53 -13.49
C GLU A 121 -2.97 -30.02 -13.51
N ALA A 122 -2.49 -29.48 -14.64
CA ALA A 122 -2.27 -28.06 -14.80
C ALA A 122 -3.56 -27.24 -14.63
N ARG A 123 -4.70 -27.78 -15.11
CA ARG A 123 -6.01 -27.15 -14.97
C ARG A 123 -6.47 -27.09 -13.52
N VAL A 124 -6.32 -28.18 -12.75
CA VAL A 124 -6.61 -28.19 -11.31
C VAL A 124 -5.79 -27.14 -10.58
N ASN A 125 -4.48 -27.05 -10.87
CA ASN A 125 -3.59 -26.06 -10.27
C ASN A 125 -4.05 -24.62 -10.55
N THR A 126 -4.51 -24.34 -11.78
CA THR A 126 -5.06 -23.04 -12.17
C THR A 126 -6.34 -22.70 -11.41
N SER A 127 -7.29 -23.65 -11.35
CA SER A 127 -8.57 -23.47 -10.63
C SER A 127 -8.34 -23.31 -9.13
N GLN A 128 -7.42 -24.06 -8.53
CA GLN A 128 -7.01 -23.94 -7.14
C GLN A 128 -6.46 -22.54 -6.84
N THR A 129 -5.53 -22.06 -7.68
CA THR A 129 -4.94 -20.72 -7.53
C THR A 129 -5.99 -19.61 -7.60
N ARG A 130 -6.96 -19.73 -8.54
CA ARG A 130 -8.08 -18.77 -8.64
C ARG A 130 -8.94 -18.76 -7.39
N LEU A 131 -9.23 -19.94 -6.84
CA LEU A 131 -9.99 -20.07 -5.59
C LEU A 131 -9.24 -19.44 -4.40
N GLU A 132 -7.94 -19.70 -4.27
CA GLU A 132 -7.12 -19.12 -3.21
C GLU A 132 -7.09 -17.60 -3.27
N ARG A 133 -7.03 -17.01 -4.47
CA ARG A 133 -7.06 -15.57 -4.70
C ARG A 133 -8.40 -14.90 -4.37
N ARG A 134 -9.45 -15.66 -4.05
CA ARG A 134 -10.70 -15.11 -3.50
C ARG A 134 -10.61 -14.74 -2.02
N ARG A 135 -9.54 -15.18 -1.34
CA ARG A 135 -9.25 -14.88 0.07
C ARG A 135 -8.02 -14.00 0.14
N MET A 136 -8.24 -12.69 0.28
CA MET A 136 -7.17 -11.71 0.31
C MET A 136 -6.43 -11.76 1.63
N LYS A 137 -5.10 -11.81 1.54
CA LYS A 137 -4.17 -11.78 2.68
C LYS A 137 -3.32 -10.50 2.61
N ALA A 138 -2.82 -10.07 3.75
CA ALA A 138 -1.92 -8.93 3.83
C ALA A 138 -0.60 -9.22 3.10
N PRO A 139 -0.24 -8.44 2.06
CA PRO A 139 1.02 -8.60 1.36
C PRO A 139 2.21 -8.09 2.19
N ILE A 140 1.96 -7.24 3.16
CA ILE A 140 2.93 -6.58 4.03
C ILE A 140 2.34 -6.37 5.42
N ALA A 141 3.19 -6.32 6.44
CA ALA A 141 2.78 -5.93 7.79
C ALA A 141 2.50 -4.42 7.85
N GLY A 142 1.49 -4.02 8.64
CA GLY A 142 1.15 -2.61 8.79
C GLY A 142 -0.16 -2.37 9.52
N ALA A 143 -0.59 -1.12 9.57
CA ALA A 143 -1.88 -0.73 10.14
C ALA A 143 -2.92 -0.54 9.03
N ILE A 144 -4.13 -1.08 9.23
CA ILE A 144 -5.27 -0.86 8.35
C ILE A 144 -5.70 0.60 8.48
N GLN A 145 -5.59 1.36 7.40
CA GLN A 145 -5.95 2.78 7.39
C GLN A 145 -7.41 2.99 7.02
N GLN A 146 -7.85 2.32 5.96
CA GLN A 146 -9.21 2.52 5.46
C GLN A 146 -9.75 1.24 4.83
N ILE A 147 -11.06 1.03 5.02
CA ILE A 147 -11.86 -0.02 4.38
C ILE A 147 -12.87 0.66 3.46
N TYR A 148 -12.71 0.46 2.15
CA TYR A 148 -13.51 1.14 1.12
C TYR A 148 -14.82 0.42 0.80
N PHE A 149 -14.91 -0.88 1.07
CA PHE A 149 -16.08 -1.71 0.79
C PHE A 149 -16.49 -2.50 2.02
N ARG A 150 -17.78 -2.66 2.20
CA ARG A 150 -18.41 -3.41 3.31
C ARG A 150 -18.83 -4.79 2.86
N GLU A 151 -19.13 -5.67 3.82
CA GLU A 151 -19.74 -6.97 3.53
C GLU A 151 -21.08 -6.77 2.80
N GLY A 152 -21.29 -7.56 1.76
CA GLY A 152 -22.45 -7.48 0.87
C GLY A 152 -22.25 -6.61 -0.37
N GLU A 153 -21.25 -5.72 -0.42
CA GLU A 153 -20.99 -4.86 -1.57
C GLU A 153 -20.21 -5.60 -2.65
N THR A 154 -20.49 -5.25 -3.92
CA THR A 154 -19.78 -5.79 -5.07
C THR A 154 -18.61 -4.89 -5.45
N VAL A 155 -17.44 -5.47 -5.58
CA VAL A 155 -16.20 -4.79 -5.97
C VAL A 155 -15.75 -5.23 -7.35
N ALA A 156 -15.31 -4.29 -8.17
CA ALA A 156 -14.70 -4.55 -9.46
C ALA A 156 -13.25 -5.04 -9.29
N ALA A 157 -12.74 -5.75 -10.29
CA ALA A 157 -11.33 -6.13 -10.34
C ALA A 157 -10.42 -4.90 -10.18
N GLN A 158 -9.30 -5.06 -9.47
CA GLN A 158 -8.28 -4.03 -9.23
C GLN A 158 -8.77 -2.78 -8.48
N ARG A 159 -10.00 -2.77 -7.95
CA ARG A 159 -10.47 -1.69 -7.10
C ARG A 159 -10.08 -1.94 -5.65
N PRO A 160 -9.38 -1.01 -4.99
CA PRO A 160 -8.96 -1.18 -3.61
C PRO A 160 -10.13 -1.43 -2.66
N VAL A 161 -10.02 -2.47 -1.84
CA VAL A 161 -10.96 -2.78 -0.76
C VAL A 161 -10.42 -2.29 0.57
N ILE A 162 -9.10 -2.42 0.78
CA ILE A 162 -8.41 -2.06 2.01
C ILE A 162 -7.11 -1.32 1.67
N SER A 163 -6.76 -0.31 2.46
CA SER A 163 -5.42 0.29 2.45
C SER A 163 -4.67 -0.03 3.74
N ILE A 164 -3.39 -0.37 3.58
CA ILE A 164 -2.45 -0.71 4.66
C ILE A 164 -1.34 0.33 4.67
N LEU A 165 -1.02 0.87 5.84
CA LEU A 165 0.15 1.71 6.07
C LEU A 165 1.26 0.87 6.70
N PRO A 166 2.32 0.55 5.96
CA PRO A 166 3.49 -0.11 6.51
C PRO A 166 4.25 0.79 7.49
N PRO A 167 4.94 0.21 8.49
CA PRO A 167 5.83 0.96 9.36
C PRO A 167 6.91 1.66 8.53
N GLY A 168 7.17 2.94 8.82
CA GLY A 168 8.22 3.71 8.14
C GLY A 168 7.83 4.33 6.79
N ASN A 169 6.60 4.09 6.29
CA ASN A 169 6.11 4.69 5.05
C ASN A 169 5.46 6.08 5.25
N MET A 170 5.67 6.70 6.40
CA MET A 170 5.31 8.10 6.61
C MET A 170 6.46 9.00 6.17
N LYS A 171 6.15 10.02 5.41
CA LYS A 171 7.10 11.03 4.92
C LYS A 171 6.54 12.43 5.12
N VAL A 172 7.42 13.40 5.20
CA VAL A 172 7.06 14.82 5.23
C VAL A 172 7.48 15.44 3.91
N ARG A 173 6.53 16.06 3.23
CA ARG A 173 6.82 16.88 2.06
C ARG A 173 6.80 18.34 2.46
N PHE A 174 7.85 19.08 2.14
CA PHE A 174 7.95 20.50 2.41
C PHE A 174 8.49 21.25 1.19
N TYR A 175 8.17 22.52 1.11
CA TYR A 175 8.61 23.38 0.02
C TYR A 175 9.78 24.25 0.47
N VAL A 176 10.82 24.25 -0.36
CA VAL A 176 12.01 25.05 -0.17
C VAL A 176 12.01 26.20 -1.18
N PRO A 177 12.16 27.46 -0.77
CA PRO A 177 12.31 28.58 -1.69
C PRO A 177 13.49 28.37 -2.65
N GLU A 178 13.35 28.77 -3.91
CA GLU A 178 14.35 28.58 -4.96
C GLU A 178 15.78 29.04 -4.56
N PRO A 179 15.99 30.20 -3.89
CA PRO A 179 17.33 30.64 -3.48
C PRO A 179 18.00 29.72 -2.45
N GLU A 180 17.21 28.90 -1.74
CA GLU A 180 17.72 27.99 -0.70
C GLU A 180 17.89 26.55 -1.21
N LEU A 181 17.24 26.21 -2.31
CA LEU A 181 17.29 24.88 -2.89
C LEU A 181 18.70 24.35 -3.14
N PRO A 182 19.68 25.15 -3.64
CA PRO A 182 21.05 24.68 -3.84
C PRO A 182 21.80 24.30 -2.56
N LYS A 183 21.29 24.71 -1.39
CA LYS A 183 21.91 24.38 -0.09
C LYS A 183 21.44 23.03 0.44
N MET A 184 20.28 22.52 -0.05
CA MET A 184 19.70 21.26 0.39
C MET A 184 20.43 20.07 -0.24
N LYS A 185 20.68 19.05 0.56
CA LYS A 185 21.33 17.82 0.11
C LYS A 185 20.51 16.60 0.50
N VAL A 186 20.54 15.58 -0.35
CA VAL A 186 20.03 14.26 0.01
C VAL A 186 20.86 13.71 1.17
N ASP A 187 20.21 12.98 2.07
CA ASP A 187 20.73 12.46 3.35
C ASP A 187 21.01 13.51 4.43
N GLU A 188 20.64 14.79 4.19
CA GLU A 188 20.73 15.85 5.21
C GLU A 188 19.73 15.59 6.34
N ASP A 189 20.18 15.80 7.58
CA ASP A 189 19.32 15.67 8.77
C ASP A 189 18.37 16.88 8.86
N VAL A 190 17.09 16.60 8.99
CA VAL A 190 16.05 17.61 9.16
C VAL A 190 15.28 17.37 10.45
N ARG A 191 14.79 18.44 11.05
CA ARG A 191 13.97 18.41 12.25
C ARG A 191 12.56 18.87 11.88
N VAL A 192 11.59 18.02 12.16
CA VAL A 192 10.18 18.29 11.92
C VAL A 192 9.49 18.59 13.24
N THR A 193 8.81 19.73 13.31
CA THR A 193 7.98 20.13 14.45
C THR A 193 6.52 20.20 14.01
N CYS A 194 5.59 19.82 14.87
CA CYS A 194 4.16 19.96 14.61
C CYS A 194 3.41 20.24 15.92
N ASP A 195 2.27 20.95 15.85
CA ASP A 195 1.52 21.40 17.02
C ASP A 195 0.98 20.26 17.91
N GLY A 196 0.84 19.06 17.41
CA GLY A 196 0.39 17.88 18.16
C GLY A 196 1.45 16.81 18.39
N CYS A 197 2.71 17.07 18.03
CA CYS A 197 3.78 16.10 18.21
C CYS A 197 4.31 16.11 19.64
N PRO A 198 4.70 14.96 20.21
CA PRO A 198 5.27 14.88 21.56
C PRO A 198 6.69 15.49 21.66
N GLY A 199 7.24 16.00 20.58
CA GLY A 199 8.57 16.63 20.48
C GLY A 199 9.02 16.72 19.02
N ASP A 200 10.25 17.15 18.82
CA ASP A 200 10.86 17.23 17.50
C ASP A 200 11.08 15.82 16.94
N ILE A 201 10.67 15.62 15.70
CA ILE A 201 10.87 14.36 14.97
C ILE A 201 12.09 14.52 14.07
N ALA A 202 13.11 13.69 14.28
CA ALA A 202 14.26 13.63 13.40
C ALA A 202 13.91 12.91 12.10
N GLY A 203 14.33 13.48 10.98
CA GLY A 203 14.17 12.90 9.66
C GLY A 203 15.39 13.14 8.79
N LYS A 204 15.41 12.54 7.60
CA LYS A 204 16.43 12.78 6.58
C LYS A 204 15.77 13.15 5.25
N VAL A 205 16.41 14.04 4.52
CA VAL A 205 16.02 14.35 3.15
C VAL A 205 16.33 13.14 2.26
N TYR A 206 15.32 12.45 1.77
CA TYR A 206 15.53 11.29 0.92
C TYR A 206 15.37 11.60 -0.58
N PHE A 207 14.70 12.69 -0.92
CA PHE A 207 14.45 13.08 -2.31
C PHE A 207 14.28 14.59 -2.45
N ILE A 208 14.85 15.18 -3.48
CA ILE A 208 14.69 16.59 -3.85
C ILE A 208 14.11 16.62 -5.27
N ALA A 209 12.85 17.11 -5.39
CA ALA A 209 12.24 17.32 -6.70
C ALA A 209 12.82 18.59 -7.34
N THR A 210 13.27 18.48 -8.58
CA THR A 210 13.84 19.59 -9.37
C THR A 210 12.81 20.30 -10.25
N THR A 211 11.59 19.76 -10.29
CA THR A 211 10.45 20.32 -11.05
C THR A 211 9.28 20.52 -10.11
N ALA A 212 8.73 21.73 -10.11
CA ALA A 212 7.49 22.08 -9.43
C ALA A 212 6.30 21.79 -10.34
#